data_04c3216f5f6574dceab22d2105cfaf31
#
_entry.id   04c3216f5f6574dceab22d2105cfaf31
#
_cell.length_a   1.000
_cell.length_b   1.000
_cell.length_c   1.000
_cell.angle_alpha   90.00
_cell.angle_beta   90.00
_cell.angle_gamma   90.00
#
_symmetry.space_group_name_H-M   'P 1'
#
loop_
_entity.id
_entity.type
_entity.pdbx_description
1 polymer ?
#
loop_
_entity_poly.entity_id
_entity_poly.type
_entity_poly.pdbx_seq_one_letter_code
_entity_poly.pdbx_strand_id
1 'polypeptide(L)'
;MLHRFIPAALAIFLVACASPQSLKPGTPIAEARSTLGRPTAEVRLPDGGSRLQYSGQPNNQSVWNVDFDAQGRLRSAEEMMTDDAFLRVRAGKDTQADVLRDFGAPAEVFHYRLSNETAFMYRYYTHGNFHAAMFIYFDPAGVVKRTETGLDPWMIRNGGDRN
;
A
#
# COMPACT_ATOMS: atom_id res chain seq x y z
N MET A 1 20.05 23.71 -56.04
CA MET A 1 20.32 23.25 -54.65
C MET A 1 19.01 23.10 -53.94
N LEU A 2 18.49 21.87 -53.82
CA LEU A 2 17.22 21.59 -53.20
C LEU A 2 17.45 21.17 -51.73
N HIS A 3 17.07 22.03 -50.77
CA HIS A 3 17.14 21.69 -49.34
C HIS A 3 15.94 20.80 -48.99
N ARG A 4 16.19 19.53 -48.69
CA ARG A 4 15.21 18.60 -48.16
C ARG A 4 15.05 18.87 -46.65
N PHE A 5 13.98 19.52 -46.24
CA PHE A 5 13.55 19.58 -44.84
C PHE A 5 13.00 18.20 -44.43
N ILE A 6 13.68 17.51 -43.50
CA ILE A 6 13.17 16.32 -42.82
C ILE A 6 12.40 16.83 -41.60
N PRO A 7 11.08 16.61 -41.50
CA PRO A 7 10.37 16.93 -40.27
C PRO A 7 10.77 15.92 -39.19
N ALA A 8 11.40 16.42 -38.10
CA ALA A 8 11.61 15.62 -36.90
C ALA A 8 10.23 15.39 -36.23
N ALA A 9 9.71 14.17 -36.36
CA ALA A 9 8.52 13.74 -35.63
C ALA A 9 8.85 13.65 -34.13
N LEU A 10 8.38 14.64 -33.35
CA LEU A 10 8.46 14.60 -31.89
C LEU A 10 7.46 13.57 -31.38
N ALA A 11 7.94 12.37 -31.02
CA ALA A 11 7.14 11.35 -30.37
C ALA A 11 6.82 11.78 -28.93
N ILE A 12 5.61 12.30 -28.70
CA ILE A 12 5.09 12.59 -27.38
C ILE A 12 4.75 11.25 -26.73
N PHE A 13 5.61 10.75 -25.83
CA PHE A 13 5.27 9.62 -24.96
C PHE A 13 4.23 10.08 -23.94
N LEU A 14 2.97 9.74 -24.16
CA LEU A 14 1.93 9.83 -23.15
C LEU A 14 2.27 8.83 -22.04
N VAL A 15 2.85 9.31 -20.94
CA VAL A 15 2.97 8.53 -19.70
C VAL A 15 1.55 8.42 -19.14
N ALA A 16 0.84 7.37 -19.51
CA ALA A 16 -0.41 7.00 -18.86
C ALA A 16 -0.06 6.69 -17.40
N CYS A 17 -0.74 7.34 -16.44
CA CYS A 17 -0.65 6.97 -15.03
C CYS A 17 -1.17 5.54 -14.89
N ALA A 18 -0.27 4.57 -14.91
CA ALA A 18 -0.62 3.17 -14.76
C ALA A 18 -1.02 2.90 -13.31
N SER A 19 -2.21 2.35 -13.12
CA SER A 19 -2.71 1.90 -11.83
C SER A 19 -2.56 0.38 -11.71
N PRO A 20 -2.29 -0.17 -10.52
CA PRO A 20 -2.27 -1.63 -10.31
C PRO A 20 -3.54 -2.34 -10.79
N GLN A 21 -4.69 -1.67 -10.70
CA GLN A 21 -5.98 -2.18 -11.21
C GLN A 21 -6.02 -2.43 -12.72
N SER A 22 -5.17 -1.75 -13.49
CA SER A 22 -5.15 -1.88 -14.96
C SER A 22 -4.41 -3.12 -15.45
N LEU A 23 -3.67 -3.80 -14.56
CA LEU A 23 -2.93 -5.01 -14.89
C LEU A 23 -3.88 -6.19 -15.11
N LYS A 24 -3.62 -6.96 -16.15
CA LYS A 24 -4.42 -8.15 -16.47
C LYS A 24 -3.88 -9.40 -15.75
N PRO A 25 -4.75 -10.33 -15.30
CA PRO A 25 -4.29 -11.62 -14.80
C PRO A 25 -3.31 -12.29 -15.78
N GLY A 26 -2.24 -12.91 -15.24
CA GLY A 26 -1.19 -13.53 -16.05
C GLY A 26 -0.10 -12.57 -16.54
N THR A 27 -0.20 -11.24 -16.33
CA THR A 27 0.89 -10.30 -16.65
C THR A 27 2.19 -10.72 -15.99
N PRO A 28 3.32 -10.78 -16.72
CA PRO A 28 4.62 -11.10 -16.15
C PRO A 28 5.08 -10.04 -15.15
N ILE A 29 5.76 -10.45 -14.07
CA ILE A 29 6.26 -9.56 -13.02
C ILE A 29 7.19 -8.45 -13.57
N ALA A 30 7.98 -8.77 -14.61
CA ALA A 30 8.86 -7.79 -15.26
C ALA A 30 8.07 -6.67 -15.95
N GLU A 31 6.96 -7.03 -16.61
CA GLU A 31 6.04 -6.08 -17.24
C GLU A 31 5.31 -5.22 -16.21
N ALA A 32 4.83 -5.84 -15.11
CA ALA A 32 4.22 -5.10 -14.00
C ALA A 32 5.18 -4.07 -13.40
N ARG A 33 6.45 -4.43 -13.19
CA ARG A 33 7.49 -3.50 -12.71
C ARG A 33 7.76 -2.37 -13.72
N SER A 34 7.80 -2.69 -15.00
CA SER A 34 7.98 -1.68 -16.06
C SER A 34 6.83 -0.69 -16.09
N THR A 35 5.61 -1.17 -15.85
CA THR A 35 4.37 -0.38 -15.89
C THR A 35 4.16 0.44 -14.64
N LEU A 36 4.35 -0.15 -13.44
CA LEU A 36 4.05 0.48 -12.15
C LEU A 36 5.27 1.17 -11.51
N GLY A 37 6.46 0.93 -12.05
CA GLY A 37 7.70 1.43 -11.47
C GLY A 37 8.21 0.57 -10.30
N ARG A 38 9.08 1.16 -9.48
CA ARG A 38 9.71 0.49 -8.34
C ARG A 38 8.73 0.31 -7.19
N PRO A 39 8.52 -0.93 -6.70
CA PRO A 39 7.72 -1.19 -5.52
C PRO A 39 8.39 -0.63 -4.25
N THR A 40 7.61 -0.30 -3.24
CA THR A 40 8.09 0.11 -1.91
C THR A 40 8.64 -1.05 -1.10
N ALA A 41 8.10 -2.25 -1.33
CA ALA A 41 8.59 -3.50 -0.76
C ALA A 41 8.32 -4.69 -1.68
N GLU A 42 9.13 -5.75 -1.49
CA GLU A 42 8.96 -7.05 -2.13
C GLU A 42 8.93 -8.12 -1.07
N VAL A 43 7.90 -8.93 -1.11
CA VAL A 43 7.65 -9.97 -0.12
C VAL A 43 7.53 -11.32 -0.80
N ARG A 44 8.24 -12.33 -0.27
CA ARG A 44 8.04 -13.71 -0.71
C ARG A 44 6.82 -14.29 0.00
N LEU A 45 5.92 -14.86 -0.77
CA LEU A 45 4.71 -15.49 -0.24
C LEU A 45 4.97 -16.95 0.17
N PRO A 46 4.22 -17.49 1.17
CA PRO A 46 4.41 -18.86 1.66
C PRO A 46 4.24 -19.95 0.61
N ASP A 47 3.46 -19.68 -0.43
CA ASP A 47 3.19 -20.59 -1.55
C ASP A 47 4.26 -20.55 -2.66
N GLY A 48 5.39 -19.86 -2.40
CA GLY A 48 6.48 -19.69 -3.36
C GLY A 48 6.28 -18.56 -4.35
N GLY A 49 5.16 -17.88 -4.32
CA GLY A 49 4.89 -16.67 -5.08
C GLY A 49 5.62 -15.45 -4.53
N SER A 50 5.35 -14.29 -5.11
CA SER A 50 5.91 -13.01 -4.65
C SER A 50 4.85 -11.92 -4.70
N ARG A 51 4.99 -10.94 -3.80
CA ARG A 51 4.18 -9.72 -3.73
C ARG A 51 5.04 -8.51 -4.00
N LEU A 52 4.62 -7.69 -4.94
CA LEU A 52 5.12 -6.33 -5.08
C LEU A 52 4.16 -5.40 -4.34
N GLN A 53 4.68 -4.65 -3.37
CA GLN A 53 3.89 -3.74 -2.58
C GLN A 53 4.16 -2.30 -2.99
N TYR A 54 3.11 -1.54 -3.25
CA TYR A 54 3.17 -0.13 -3.62
C TYR A 54 2.43 0.68 -2.56
N SER A 55 3.18 1.27 -1.64
CA SER A 55 2.63 2.06 -0.54
C SER A 55 2.81 3.54 -0.80
N GLY A 56 1.73 4.30 -0.66
CA GLY A 56 1.75 5.75 -0.61
C GLY A 56 1.89 6.32 0.80
N GLN A 57 1.84 5.47 1.84
CA GLN A 57 1.96 5.91 3.24
C GLN A 57 3.31 6.61 3.49
N PRO A 58 3.36 7.64 4.32
CA PRO A 58 2.28 8.33 5.01
C PRO A 58 1.58 9.42 4.17
N ASN A 59 2.13 9.78 3.00
CA ASN A 59 1.69 10.93 2.21
C ASN A 59 0.38 10.69 1.44
N ASN A 60 0.10 9.43 1.12
CA ASN A 60 -1.09 8.98 0.41
C ASN A 60 -1.74 7.83 1.19
N GLN A 61 -3.09 7.76 1.15
CA GLN A 61 -3.92 6.78 1.86
C GLN A 61 -4.17 5.53 1.01
N SER A 62 -3.14 5.01 0.35
CA SER A 62 -3.22 3.87 -0.55
C SER A 62 -2.06 2.92 -0.33
N VAL A 63 -2.33 1.62 -0.34
CA VAL A 63 -1.34 0.53 -0.35
C VAL A 63 -1.86 -0.58 -1.25
N TRP A 64 -1.17 -0.85 -2.34
CA TRP A 64 -1.50 -1.92 -3.27
C TRP A 64 -0.60 -3.12 -3.07
N ASN A 65 -1.20 -4.29 -2.94
CA ASN A 65 -0.53 -5.58 -3.05
C ASN A 65 -0.76 -6.16 -4.44
N VAL A 66 0.33 -6.42 -5.16
CA VAL A 66 0.32 -7.02 -6.49
C VAL A 66 0.99 -8.38 -6.39
N ASP A 67 0.19 -9.44 -6.40
CA ASP A 67 0.61 -10.81 -6.10
C ASP A 67 0.84 -11.62 -7.36
N PHE A 68 1.97 -12.33 -7.37
CA PHE A 68 2.41 -13.20 -8.45
C PHE A 68 2.55 -14.63 -7.96
N ASP A 69 2.29 -15.58 -8.83
CA ASP A 69 2.54 -16.99 -8.58
C ASP A 69 4.05 -17.33 -8.62
N ALA A 70 4.40 -18.59 -8.36
CA ALA A 70 5.78 -19.07 -8.37
C ALA A 70 6.44 -18.97 -9.76
N GLN A 71 5.67 -18.83 -10.84
CA GLN A 71 6.12 -18.61 -12.20
C GLN A 71 6.23 -17.13 -12.57
N GLY A 72 5.96 -16.22 -11.61
CA GLY A 72 6.01 -14.79 -11.81
C GLY A 72 4.86 -14.25 -12.66
N ARG A 73 3.69 -14.89 -12.64
CA ARG A 73 2.46 -14.45 -13.32
C ARG A 73 1.51 -13.79 -12.33
N LEU A 74 0.95 -12.64 -12.71
CA LEU A 74 0.01 -11.88 -11.89
C LEU A 74 -1.22 -12.74 -11.53
N ARG A 75 -1.51 -12.85 -10.24
CA ARG A 75 -2.74 -13.44 -9.69
C ARG A 75 -3.78 -12.40 -9.36
N SER A 76 -3.37 -11.36 -8.64
CA SER A 76 -4.26 -10.31 -8.14
C SER A 76 -3.53 -9.00 -7.91
N ALA A 77 -4.28 -7.91 -8.00
CA ALA A 77 -3.88 -6.60 -7.52
C ALA A 77 -4.99 -6.09 -6.59
N GLU A 78 -4.66 -5.82 -5.33
CA GLU A 78 -5.63 -5.49 -4.29
C GLU A 78 -5.22 -4.23 -3.53
N GLU A 79 -6.18 -3.30 -3.35
CA GLU A 79 -6.02 -2.13 -2.48
C GLU A 79 -6.26 -2.56 -1.02
N MET A 80 -5.26 -2.31 -0.18
CA MET A 80 -5.26 -2.76 1.22
C MET A 80 -5.76 -1.70 2.21
N MET A 81 -5.85 -0.43 1.79
CA MET A 81 -6.34 0.65 2.66
C MET A 81 -7.87 0.76 2.58
N THR A 82 -8.56 -0.32 2.93
CA THR A 82 -10.02 -0.45 2.89
C THR A 82 -10.55 -1.06 4.19
N ASP A 83 -11.82 -0.73 4.53
CA ASP A 83 -12.49 -1.33 5.70
C ASP A 83 -12.47 -2.86 5.63
N ASP A 84 -12.77 -3.45 4.46
CA ASP A 84 -12.80 -4.91 4.26
C ASP A 84 -11.44 -5.57 4.45
N ALA A 85 -10.36 -4.92 4.02
CA ALA A 85 -9.01 -5.43 4.23
C ALA A 85 -8.65 -5.46 5.72
N PHE A 86 -8.99 -4.40 6.46
CA PHE A 86 -8.71 -4.32 7.90
C PHE A 86 -9.56 -5.31 8.73
N LEU A 87 -10.77 -5.67 8.29
CA LEU A 87 -11.58 -6.71 8.94
C LEU A 87 -10.92 -8.10 8.90
N ARG A 88 -9.92 -8.32 8.05
CA ARG A 88 -9.18 -9.58 7.98
C ARG A 88 -8.09 -9.72 9.05
N VAL A 89 -7.76 -8.64 9.77
CA VAL A 89 -6.77 -8.66 10.85
C VAL A 89 -7.34 -9.43 12.05
N ARG A 90 -6.60 -10.45 12.51
CA ARG A 90 -7.05 -11.38 13.54
C ARG A 90 -6.33 -11.12 14.85
N ALA A 91 -7.05 -10.57 15.82
CA ALA A 91 -6.55 -10.43 17.19
C ALA A 91 -6.19 -11.79 17.81
N GLY A 92 -5.12 -11.85 18.57
CA GLY A 92 -4.57 -13.06 19.20
C GLY A 92 -3.90 -14.03 18.23
N LYS A 93 -3.77 -13.69 16.95
CA LYS A 93 -3.22 -14.58 15.93
C LYS A 93 -2.18 -13.93 15.03
N ASP A 94 -2.51 -12.82 14.40
CA ASP A 94 -1.61 -12.15 13.46
C ASP A 94 -0.50 -11.41 14.22
N THR A 95 0.69 -11.42 13.65
CA THR A 95 1.87 -10.77 14.21
C THR A 95 2.17 -9.44 13.50
N GLN A 96 3.09 -8.64 14.06
CA GLN A 96 3.61 -7.45 13.38
C GLN A 96 4.14 -7.79 11.98
N ALA A 97 4.81 -8.94 11.82
CA ALA A 97 5.32 -9.39 10.53
C ALA A 97 4.19 -9.69 9.53
N ASP A 98 3.09 -10.29 9.99
CA ASP A 98 1.92 -10.54 9.16
C ASP A 98 1.27 -9.23 8.72
N VAL A 99 1.11 -8.27 9.63
CA VAL A 99 0.56 -6.95 9.33
C VAL A 99 1.45 -6.19 8.35
N LEU A 100 2.77 -6.18 8.53
CA LEU A 100 3.70 -5.54 7.59
C LEU A 100 3.69 -6.22 6.21
N ARG A 101 3.57 -7.56 6.17
CA ARG A 101 3.44 -8.29 4.91
C ARG A 101 2.17 -7.90 4.16
N ASP A 102 1.05 -7.70 4.88
CA ASP A 102 -0.26 -7.49 4.27
C ASP A 102 -0.57 -6.00 4.03
N PHE A 103 -0.16 -5.10 4.91
CA PHE A 103 -0.48 -3.67 4.84
C PHE A 103 0.74 -2.77 4.56
N GLY A 104 1.96 -3.33 4.55
CA GLY A 104 3.19 -2.56 4.37
C GLY A 104 3.61 -1.77 5.60
N ALA A 105 4.57 -0.87 5.39
CA ALA A 105 5.00 0.03 6.46
C ALA A 105 3.87 0.97 6.88
N PRO A 106 3.61 1.13 8.20
CA PRO A 106 2.59 2.05 8.69
C PRO A 106 2.99 3.51 8.46
N ALA A 107 1.99 4.40 8.47
CA ALA A 107 2.23 5.84 8.43
C ALA A 107 2.97 6.33 9.68
N GLU A 108 2.68 5.74 10.83
CA GLU A 108 3.29 6.08 12.12
C GLU A 108 3.27 4.88 13.07
N VAL A 109 4.29 4.79 13.95
CA VAL A 109 4.39 3.77 14.99
C VAL A 109 4.35 4.44 16.35
N PHE A 110 3.44 4.00 17.22
CA PHE A 110 3.31 4.49 18.59
C PHE A 110 3.76 3.43 19.59
N HIS A 111 4.46 3.88 20.64
CA HIS A 111 4.87 3.03 21.77
C HIS A 111 4.22 3.54 23.06
N TYR A 112 3.33 2.75 23.62
CA TYR A 112 2.60 3.07 24.86
C TYR A 112 3.28 2.43 26.06
N ARG A 113 4.10 3.22 26.77
CA ARG A 113 4.95 2.71 27.90
C ARG A 113 4.12 2.12 29.04
N LEU A 114 2.96 2.70 29.36
CA LEU A 114 2.14 2.25 30.49
C LEU A 114 1.48 0.89 30.23
N SER A 115 1.02 0.63 29.02
CA SER A 115 0.42 -0.66 28.63
C SER A 115 1.42 -1.63 28.00
N ASN A 116 2.65 -1.17 27.76
CA ASN A 116 3.69 -1.91 27.03
C ASN A 116 3.20 -2.40 25.64
N GLU A 117 2.42 -1.58 24.97
CA GLU A 117 1.87 -1.86 23.65
C GLU A 117 2.59 -1.07 22.57
N THR A 118 2.67 -1.64 21.37
CA THR A 118 3.03 -0.93 20.14
C THR A 118 1.79 -0.82 19.27
N ALA A 119 1.56 0.33 18.61
CA ALA A 119 0.50 0.44 17.63
C ALA A 119 1.05 0.90 16.28
N PHE A 120 0.62 0.24 15.20
CA PHE A 120 0.80 0.68 13.83
C PHE A 120 -0.41 1.48 13.40
N MET A 121 -0.19 2.69 12.88
CA MET A 121 -1.23 3.52 12.34
C MET A 121 -1.15 3.54 10.82
N TYR A 122 -2.28 3.25 10.17
CA TYR A 122 -2.46 3.35 8.73
C TYR A 122 -3.51 4.40 8.40
N ARG A 123 -3.19 5.33 7.53
CA ARG A 123 -4.12 6.33 7.02
C ARG A 123 -4.93 5.75 5.88
N TYR A 124 -6.25 5.91 5.88
CA TYR A 124 -7.11 5.36 4.84
C TYR A 124 -8.42 6.16 4.69
N TYR A 125 -9.23 5.79 3.71
CA TYR A 125 -10.58 6.31 3.57
C TYR A 125 -11.58 5.25 4.02
N THR A 126 -12.29 5.51 5.14
CA THR A 126 -13.40 4.67 5.58
C THR A 126 -14.67 5.06 4.82
N HIS A 127 -15.55 4.09 4.56
CA HIS A 127 -16.78 4.27 3.78
C HIS A 127 -16.53 5.03 2.46
N GLY A 128 -15.33 4.87 1.90
CA GLY A 128 -14.92 5.40 0.59
C GLY A 128 -14.51 6.88 0.55
N ASN A 129 -14.89 7.72 1.53
CA ASN A 129 -14.68 9.17 1.42
C ASN A 129 -14.26 9.88 2.72
N PHE A 130 -14.28 9.22 3.87
CA PHE A 130 -13.92 9.87 5.13
C PHE A 130 -12.48 9.55 5.52
N HIS A 131 -11.69 10.59 5.77
CA HIS A 131 -10.32 10.44 6.28
C HIS A 131 -10.34 9.78 7.66
N ALA A 132 -9.74 8.62 7.76
CA ALA A 132 -9.64 7.84 8.97
C ALA A 132 -8.21 7.30 9.16
N ALA A 133 -7.94 6.85 10.37
CA ALA A 133 -6.76 6.07 10.70
C ALA A 133 -7.18 4.75 11.33
N MET A 134 -6.60 3.65 10.84
CA MET A 134 -6.66 2.35 11.48
C MET A 134 -5.46 2.21 12.40
N PHE A 135 -5.71 1.92 13.66
CA PHE A 135 -4.70 1.59 14.67
C PHE A 135 -4.73 0.09 14.94
N ILE A 136 -3.62 -0.58 14.71
CA ILE A 136 -3.43 -2.00 15.00
C ILE A 136 -2.50 -2.10 16.19
N TYR A 137 -3.02 -2.53 17.35
CA TYR A 137 -2.29 -2.63 18.60
C TYR A 137 -1.70 -4.03 18.78
N PHE A 138 -0.45 -4.06 19.20
CA PHE A 138 0.29 -5.30 19.47
C PHE A 138 0.65 -5.38 20.94
N ASP A 139 0.62 -6.59 21.46
CA ASP A 139 1.14 -6.93 22.77
C ASP A 139 2.70 -6.93 22.78
N PRO A 140 3.34 -7.13 23.94
CA PRO A 140 4.81 -7.19 24.02
C PRO A 140 5.46 -8.32 23.20
N ALA A 141 4.71 -9.37 22.87
CA ALA A 141 5.17 -10.46 22.01
C ALA A 141 5.04 -10.12 20.51
N GLY A 142 4.47 -8.96 20.17
CA GLY A 142 4.24 -8.54 18.79
C GLY A 142 3.03 -9.18 18.13
N VAL A 143 2.08 -9.71 18.92
CA VAL A 143 0.82 -10.29 18.44
C VAL A 143 -0.27 -9.22 18.49
N VAL A 144 -1.11 -9.18 17.44
CA VAL A 144 -2.25 -8.24 17.39
C VAL A 144 -3.16 -8.46 18.59
N LYS A 145 -3.40 -7.41 19.35
CA LYS A 145 -4.30 -7.42 20.50
C LYS A 145 -5.70 -6.93 20.15
N ARG A 146 -5.79 -5.84 19.36
CA ARG A 146 -7.03 -5.21 18.89
C ARG A 146 -6.76 -4.29 17.72
N THR A 147 -7.82 -3.89 17.06
CA THR A 147 -7.82 -2.83 16.05
C THR A 147 -8.83 -1.75 16.44
N GLU A 148 -8.55 -0.50 16.12
CA GLU A 148 -9.42 0.64 16.39
C GLU A 148 -9.40 1.59 15.19
N THR A 149 -10.57 2.05 14.75
CA THR A 149 -10.69 3.12 13.77
C THR A 149 -10.84 4.44 14.49
N GLY A 150 -10.08 5.44 14.10
CA GLY A 150 -10.12 6.79 14.63
C GLY A 150 -10.06 7.86 13.55
N LEU A 151 -10.09 9.11 13.96
CA LEU A 151 -9.84 10.23 13.06
C LEU A 151 -8.38 10.19 12.59
N ASP A 152 -8.16 10.59 11.34
CA ASP A 152 -6.81 10.73 10.82
C ASP A 152 -6.09 11.92 11.51
N PRO A 153 -5.05 11.67 12.33
CA PRO A 153 -4.36 12.74 13.08
C PRO A 153 -3.71 13.78 12.17
N TRP A 154 -3.40 13.43 10.92
CA TRP A 154 -2.82 14.35 9.96
C TRP A 154 -3.82 15.40 9.49
N MET A 155 -5.11 15.07 9.45
CA MET A 155 -6.16 16.03 9.14
C MET A 155 -6.33 17.05 10.26
N ILE A 156 -6.16 16.62 11.52
CA ILE A 156 -6.25 17.51 12.69
C ILE A 156 -5.04 18.45 12.74
N ARG A 157 -3.82 17.90 12.54
CA ARG A 157 -2.56 18.69 12.57
C ARG A 157 -2.49 19.73 11.43
N ASN A 158 -2.99 19.39 10.24
CA ASN A 158 -2.93 20.26 9.06
C ASN A 158 -4.20 21.11 8.86
N GLY A 159 -5.29 20.85 9.58
CA GLY A 159 -6.56 21.61 9.52
C GLY A 159 -6.59 22.81 10.42
N GLY A 160 -5.67 22.93 11.39
CA GLY A 160 -5.61 24.03 12.35
C GLY A 160 -5.03 25.35 11.83
N ASP A 161 -4.40 25.36 10.68
CA ASP A 161 -3.70 26.56 10.15
C ASP A 161 -4.46 27.31 9.03
N ARG A 162 -5.80 27.08 8.92
CA ARG A 162 -6.64 27.81 7.98
C ARG A 162 -7.66 28.68 8.73
N ASN A 163 -7.18 29.73 9.39
CA ASN A 163 -7.94 30.93 9.76
C ASN A 163 -7.11 32.17 9.45
#